data_14bbb1191b16a0e370f5d2ab4ebf9315
#
_entry.id   14bbb1191b16a0e370f5d2ab4ebf9315
#
_cell.length_a   1.000
_cell.length_b   1.000
_cell.length_c   1.000
_cell.angle_alpha   90.00
_cell.angle_beta   90.00
_cell.angle_gamma   90.00
#
_symmetry.space_group_name_H-M   'P 1'
#
loop_
_entity.id
_entity.type
_entity.pdbx_description
1 polymer ?
#
loop_
_entity_poly.entity_id
_entity_poly.type
_entity_poly.pdbx_seq_one_letter_code
_entity_poly.pdbx_strand_id
1 'polypeptide(L)'
;MRRIWKKCNVLAVCICLLFCGVISPIEVFANEATVPVMEPRMTYIYSYSTDVSISSDGVATITGMVRGKSGVTSTYVKVTLQKSESGNWKDVKSWEDSNNTRSTTIAETYRVSKGEYRVTMTCSANTETKTATSASRTY
;
A
#
# COMPACT_ATOMS: atom_id res chain seq x y z
N MET A 1 18.35 -20.37 76.70
CA MET A 1 17.50 -21.52 76.99
C MET A 1 16.04 -21.16 76.87
N ARG A 2 15.30 -22.05 76.18
CA ARG A 2 13.82 -22.15 76.07
C ARG A 2 13.09 -21.18 75.16
N ARG A 3 12.75 -21.80 74.14
CA ARG A 3 11.62 -21.64 73.20
C ARG A 3 10.31 -21.31 73.92
N ILE A 4 9.58 -20.34 73.44
CA ILE A 4 8.12 -20.33 73.53
C ILE A 4 7.55 -20.03 72.18
N TRP A 5 6.95 -21.01 71.65
CA TRP A 5 6.16 -21.08 70.45
C TRP A 5 4.81 -20.43 70.73
N LYS A 6 4.50 -19.36 70.09
CA LYS A 6 3.11 -18.89 70.07
C LYS A 6 2.48 -19.17 68.76
N LYS A 7 1.65 -20.22 68.80
CA LYS A 7 0.61 -20.45 67.83
C LYS A 7 -0.29 -19.23 67.80
N CYS A 8 -0.31 -18.47 66.73
CA CYS A 8 -1.27 -17.41 66.59
C CYS A 8 -1.79 -17.41 65.14
N ASN A 9 -2.98 -17.94 65.07
CA ASN A 9 -4.05 -17.51 64.19
C ASN A 9 -3.87 -17.70 62.68
N VAL A 10 -3.94 -18.94 62.26
CA VAL A 10 -4.31 -19.34 60.89
C VAL A 10 -5.80 -19.04 60.62
N LEU A 11 -6.57 -18.61 61.63
CA LEU A 11 -8.00 -18.41 61.48
C LEU A 11 -8.42 -17.00 61.05
N ALA A 12 -7.49 -16.05 61.07
CA ALA A 12 -7.81 -14.64 60.70
C ALA A 12 -7.55 -14.30 59.23
N VAL A 13 -6.87 -15.21 58.51
CA VAL A 13 -6.51 -14.95 57.10
C VAL A 13 -7.58 -15.49 56.12
N CYS A 14 -8.45 -16.39 56.58
CA CYS A 14 -9.47 -17.01 55.69
C CYS A 14 -10.75 -16.17 55.49
N ILE A 15 -10.96 -15.08 56.20
CA ILE A 15 -12.21 -14.28 56.09
C ILE A 15 -12.06 -13.10 55.12
N CYS A 16 -10.84 -12.70 54.75
CA CYS A 16 -10.62 -11.59 53.82
C CYS A 16 -10.63 -11.98 52.34
N LEU A 17 -10.74 -13.27 52.02
CA LEU A 17 -10.69 -13.73 50.61
C LEU A 17 -12.07 -13.92 49.93
N LEU A 18 -13.16 -13.63 50.61
CA LEU A 18 -14.51 -13.84 50.09
C LEU A 18 -15.20 -12.59 49.56
N PHE A 19 -14.51 -11.45 49.52
CA PHE A 19 -15.06 -10.20 48.97
C PHE A 19 -14.18 -9.58 47.87
N CYS A 20 -13.40 -10.39 47.16
CA CYS A 20 -12.85 -9.93 45.89
C CYS A 20 -13.90 -10.12 44.82
N GLY A 21 -14.85 -9.19 44.77
CA GLY A 21 -15.78 -9.09 43.65
C GLY A 21 -14.94 -8.97 42.39
N VAL A 22 -15.05 -9.98 41.52
CA VAL A 22 -14.50 -9.97 40.18
C VAL A 22 -15.22 -8.86 39.42
N ILE A 23 -14.68 -7.64 39.46
CA ILE A 23 -15.04 -6.61 38.49
C ILE A 23 -14.32 -7.02 37.22
N SER A 24 -14.99 -7.81 36.42
CA SER A 24 -14.55 -8.03 35.05
C SER A 24 -14.60 -6.67 34.34
N PRO A 25 -13.47 -6.18 33.77
CA PRO A 25 -13.58 -5.03 32.88
C PRO A 25 -14.45 -5.47 31.71
N ILE A 26 -15.58 -4.81 31.54
CA ILE A 26 -16.35 -4.91 30.29
C ILE A 26 -15.47 -4.22 29.27
N GLU A 27 -14.77 -5.00 28.47
CA GLU A 27 -14.17 -4.50 27.25
C GLU A 27 -15.33 -4.07 26.37
N VAL A 28 -15.61 -2.79 26.38
CA VAL A 28 -16.44 -2.15 25.36
C VAL A 28 -15.61 -2.21 24.09
N PHE A 29 -15.83 -3.25 23.30
CA PHE A 29 -15.43 -3.22 21.90
C PHE A 29 -16.20 -2.07 21.27
N ALA A 30 -15.56 -0.91 21.20
CA ALA A 30 -15.97 0.12 20.27
C ALA A 30 -15.86 -0.52 18.90
N ASN A 31 -16.99 -0.99 18.39
CA ASN A 31 -17.12 -1.36 17.00
C ASN A 31 -16.95 -0.05 16.24
N GLU A 32 -15.70 0.30 15.88
CA GLU A 32 -15.45 1.32 14.89
C GLU A 32 -16.19 0.86 13.63
N ALA A 33 -17.35 1.44 13.44
CA ALA A 33 -18.02 1.37 12.17
C ALA A 33 -17.01 1.95 11.15
N THR A 34 -16.27 1.07 10.50
CA THR A 34 -15.48 1.43 9.33
C THR A 34 -16.47 1.97 8.32
N VAL A 35 -16.60 3.29 8.28
CA VAL A 35 -17.30 3.96 7.19
C VAL A 35 -16.62 3.44 5.93
N PRO A 36 -17.34 2.72 5.04
CA PRO A 36 -16.73 2.29 3.80
C PRO A 36 -16.27 3.54 3.09
N VAL A 37 -14.95 3.70 2.96
CA VAL A 37 -14.36 4.71 2.09
C VAL A 37 -14.84 4.35 0.70
N MET A 38 -15.88 5.05 0.23
CA MET A 38 -16.32 4.93 -1.15
C MET A 38 -15.16 5.44 -2.01
N GLU A 39 -14.39 4.51 -2.56
CA GLU A 39 -13.46 4.88 -3.61
C GLU A 39 -14.24 5.60 -4.71
N PRO A 40 -13.77 6.78 -5.14
CA PRO A 40 -14.47 7.51 -6.19
C PRO A 40 -14.62 6.59 -7.41
N ARG A 41 -15.86 6.29 -7.79
CA ARG A 41 -16.13 5.46 -8.96
C ARG A 41 -15.48 6.13 -10.16
N MET A 42 -14.56 5.43 -10.82
CA MET A 42 -13.96 5.90 -12.06
C MET A 42 -15.06 6.16 -13.08
N THR A 43 -15.12 7.39 -13.57
CA THR A 43 -16.17 7.84 -14.50
C THR A 43 -15.85 7.43 -15.92
N TYR A 44 -14.65 7.73 -16.36
CA TYR A 44 -14.17 7.50 -17.73
C TYR A 44 -13.15 6.36 -17.83
N ILE A 45 -12.35 6.14 -16.81
CA ILE A 45 -11.35 5.08 -16.78
C ILE A 45 -12.04 3.74 -16.46
N TYR A 46 -11.79 2.73 -17.28
CA TYR A 46 -12.20 1.36 -17.03
C TYR A 46 -11.12 0.59 -16.26
N SER A 47 -9.87 0.69 -16.70
CA SER A 47 -8.71 0.08 -16.04
C SER A 47 -7.44 0.84 -16.38
N TYR A 48 -6.46 0.75 -15.49
CA TYR A 48 -5.11 1.26 -15.71
C TYR A 48 -4.12 0.40 -14.94
N SER A 49 -2.90 0.29 -15.44
CA SER A 49 -1.83 -0.48 -14.80
C SER A 49 -0.46 0.02 -15.23
N THR A 50 0.53 -0.17 -14.36
CA THR A 50 1.94 0.05 -14.67
C THR A 50 2.77 -1.04 -14.02
N ASP A 51 3.84 -1.45 -14.69
CA ASP A 51 4.79 -2.44 -14.17
C ASP A 51 6.20 -2.17 -14.68
N VAL A 52 7.18 -2.74 -13.96
CA VAL A 52 8.57 -2.80 -14.36
C VAL A 52 9.12 -4.20 -14.12
N SER A 53 9.80 -4.74 -15.11
CA SER A 53 10.60 -5.96 -14.98
C SER A 53 12.03 -5.66 -15.39
N ILE A 54 13.00 -6.35 -14.77
CA ILE A 54 14.43 -6.16 -15.09
C ILE A 54 15.02 -7.54 -15.37
N SER A 55 15.62 -7.68 -16.54
CA SER A 55 16.31 -8.90 -16.95
C SER A 55 17.69 -9.03 -16.31
N SER A 56 18.25 -10.22 -16.32
CA SER A 56 19.57 -10.52 -15.75
C SER A 56 20.73 -9.75 -16.38
N ASP A 57 20.54 -9.23 -17.60
CA ASP A 57 21.49 -8.41 -18.33
C ASP A 57 21.31 -6.89 -18.15
N GLY A 58 20.41 -6.49 -17.24
CA GLY A 58 20.17 -5.11 -16.87
C GLY A 58 19.32 -4.32 -17.84
N VAL A 59 18.41 -4.98 -18.54
CA VAL A 59 17.40 -4.30 -19.35
C VAL A 59 16.09 -4.24 -18.56
N ALA A 60 15.68 -3.03 -18.20
CA ALA A 60 14.36 -2.77 -17.63
C ALA A 60 13.33 -2.66 -18.75
N THR A 61 12.22 -3.37 -18.62
CA THR A 61 11.02 -3.21 -19.45
C THR A 61 9.98 -2.45 -18.62
N ILE A 62 9.54 -1.33 -19.14
CA ILE A 62 8.61 -0.41 -18.50
C ILE A 62 7.28 -0.47 -19.26
N THR A 63 6.20 -0.71 -18.55
CA THR A 63 4.86 -0.73 -19.13
C THR A 63 3.93 0.22 -18.41
N GLY A 64 3.05 0.86 -19.16
CA GLY A 64 1.97 1.68 -18.63
C GLY A 64 0.78 1.62 -19.58
N MET A 65 -0.41 1.44 -19.05
CA MET A 65 -1.63 1.32 -19.83
C MET A 65 -2.80 2.04 -19.15
N VAL A 66 -3.61 2.68 -19.97
CA VAL A 66 -4.95 3.15 -19.59
C VAL A 66 -5.97 2.66 -20.60
N ARG A 67 -7.12 2.24 -20.09
CA ARG A 67 -8.29 1.87 -20.90
C ARG A 67 -9.51 2.62 -20.41
N GLY A 68 -10.12 3.37 -21.28
CA GLY A 68 -11.36 4.09 -21.02
C GLY A 68 -12.59 3.23 -21.22
N LYS A 69 -13.71 3.65 -20.63
CA LYS A 69 -15.05 3.10 -20.85
C LYS A 69 -15.56 3.47 -22.24
N SER A 70 -16.71 2.92 -22.61
CA SER A 70 -17.42 3.35 -23.82
C SER A 70 -17.69 4.86 -23.78
N GLY A 71 -17.49 5.55 -24.92
CA GLY A 71 -17.64 7.00 -25.02
C GLY A 71 -16.40 7.83 -24.68
N VAL A 72 -15.30 7.23 -24.23
CA VAL A 72 -14.00 7.90 -24.11
C VAL A 72 -13.40 8.12 -25.49
N THR A 73 -13.00 9.35 -25.77
CA THR A 73 -12.46 9.77 -27.07
C THR A 73 -10.97 10.10 -27.03
N SER A 74 -10.40 10.30 -25.85
CA SER A 74 -8.97 10.57 -25.70
C SER A 74 -8.40 9.92 -24.45
N THR A 75 -7.18 9.42 -24.56
CA THR A 75 -6.41 8.84 -23.47
C THR A 75 -4.97 9.31 -23.51
N TYR A 76 -4.35 9.40 -22.33
CA TYR A 76 -2.96 9.80 -22.13
C TYR A 76 -2.31 8.91 -21.07
N VAL A 77 -1.04 8.60 -21.27
CA VAL A 77 -0.19 7.89 -20.31
C VAL A 77 1.17 8.57 -20.26
N LYS A 78 1.67 8.79 -19.07
CA LYS A 78 3.07 9.13 -18.79
C LYS A 78 3.61 8.15 -17.75
N VAL A 79 4.72 7.52 -18.06
CA VAL A 79 5.46 6.64 -17.14
C VAL A 79 6.82 7.22 -16.84
N THR A 80 7.26 7.10 -15.59
CA THR A 80 8.59 7.57 -15.14
C THR A 80 9.27 6.44 -14.40
N LEU A 81 10.41 5.99 -14.93
CA LEU A 81 11.30 5.06 -14.25
C LEU A 81 12.05 5.81 -13.16
N GLN A 82 12.00 5.30 -11.94
CA GLN A 82 12.67 5.86 -10.78
C GLN A 82 13.68 4.87 -10.21
N LYS A 83 14.80 5.37 -9.69
CA LYS A 83 15.82 4.62 -8.96
C LYS A 83 15.83 5.05 -7.50
N SER A 84 15.97 4.09 -6.60
CA SER A 84 16.21 4.35 -5.18
C SER A 84 17.68 4.73 -4.96
N GLU A 85 17.91 5.93 -4.40
CA GLU A 85 19.23 6.42 -4.02
C GLU A 85 19.17 7.00 -2.61
N SER A 86 19.91 6.39 -1.68
CA SER A 86 19.96 6.80 -0.27
C SER A 86 18.55 6.91 0.38
N GLY A 87 17.67 5.98 0.06
CA GLY A 87 16.29 5.95 0.59
C GLY A 87 15.30 6.89 -0.11
N ASN A 88 15.73 7.60 -1.14
CA ASN A 88 14.87 8.50 -1.93
C ASN A 88 14.73 7.99 -3.37
N TRP A 89 13.55 8.19 -3.94
CA TRP A 89 13.28 7.87 -5.33
C TRP A 89 13.65 9.04 -6.23
N LYS A 90 14.51 8.79 -7.20
CA LYS A 90 14.93 9.78 -8.20
C LYS A 90 14.50 9.36 -9.59
N ASP A 91 14.00 10.31 -10.37
CA ASP A 91 13.61 10.08 -11.75
C ASP A 91 14.82 9.80 -12.62
N VAL A 92 14.75 8.71 -13.38
CA VAL A 92 15.79 8.28 -14.32
C VAL A 92 15.39 8.66 -15.75
N LYS A 93 14.19 8.30 -16.14
CA LYS A 93 13.66 8.55 -17.49
C LYS A 93 12.14 8.53 -17.49
N SER A 94 11.54 9.37 -18.34
CA SER A 94 10.10 9.39 -18.56
C SER A 94 9.77 9.18 -20.04
N TRP A 95 8.61 8.58 -20.27
CA TRP A 95 7.98 8.42 -21.59
C TRP A 95 6.51 8.79 -21.47
N GLU A 96 5.96 9.34 -22.53
CA GLU A 96 4.55 9.71 -22.59
C GLU A 96 3.97 9.45 -23.97
N ASP A 97 2.70 9.12 -24.02
CA ASP A 97 1.94 8.92 -25.23
C ASP A 97 0.48 9.32 -25.03
N SER A 98 -0.16 9.74 -26.12
CA SER A 98 -1.57 10.12 -26.13
C SER A 98 -2.24 9.65 -27.41
N ASN A 99 -3.47 9.19 -27.29
CA ASN A 99 -4.25 8.70 -28.43
C ASN A 99 -5.67 9.29 -28.40
N ASN A 100 -6.19 9.61 -29.58
CA ASN A 100 -7.60 9.98 -29.77
C ASN A 100 -8.49 8.72 -29.81
N THR A 101 -8.22 7.78 -28.93
CA THR A 101 -8.93 6.54 -28.76
C THR A 101 -9.15 6.29 -27.26
N ARG A 102 -9.89 5.27 -26.92
CA ARG A 102 -10.15 4.90 -25.54
C ARG A 102 -9.04 4.06 -24.88
N SER A 103 -7.88 3.90 -25.52
CA SER A 103 -6.77 3.13 -24.94
C SER A 103 -5.44 3.69 -25.40
N THR A 104 -4.52 3.84 -24.46
CA THR A 104 -3.10 4.17 -24.71
C THR A 104 -2.24 3.19 -23.92
N THR A 105 -1.18 2.69 -24.54
CA THR A 105 -0.22 1.77 -23.93
C THR A 105 1.19 2.22 -24.28
N ILE A 106 2.05 2.31 -23.26
CA ILE A 106 3.50 2.48 -23.37
C ILE A 106 4.15 1.15 -23.04
N ALA A 107 5.10 0.72 -23.87
CA ALA A 107 5.97 -0.43 -23.61
C ALA A 107 7.37 -0.07 -24.09
N GLU A 108 8.25 0.28 -23.15
CA GLU A 108 9.59 0.79 -23.42
C GLU A 108 10.66 -0.02 -22.70
N THR A 109 11.87 0.02 -23.21
CA THR A 109 13.02 -0.62 -22.58
C THR A 109 14.10 0.39 -22.29
N TYR A 110 14.82 0.18 -21.19
CA TYR A 110 15.90 1.03 -20.77
C TYR A 110 17.01 0.22 -20.05
N ARG A 111 18.27 0.45 -20.42
CA ARG A 111 19.38 -0.23 -19.76
C ARG A 111 19.69 0.46 -18.43
N VAL A 112 19.67 -0.33 -17.35
CA VAL A 112 19.86 0.14 -15.99
C VAL A 112 21.14 -0.39 -15.36
N SER A 113 21.69 0.36 -14.40
CA SER A 113 22.79 -0.09 -13.53
C SER A 113 22.22 -0.87 -12.32
N LYS A 114 23.09 -1.49 -11.53
CA LYS A 114 22.67 -2.14 -10.27
C LYS A 114 21.91 -1.16 -9.38
N GLY A 115 20.83 -1.62 -8.76
CA GLY A 115 19.99 -0.84 -7.88
C GLY A 115 18.55 -1.29 -7.86
N GLU A 116 17.73 -0.61 -7.07
CA GLU A 116 16.30 -0.83 -6.95
C GLU A 116 15.54 0.21 -7.77
N TYR A 117 14.55 -0.25 -8.53
CA TYR A 117 13.78 0.57 -9.47
C TYR A 117 12.28 0.35 -9.30
N ARG A 118 11.51 1.38 -9.60
CA ARG A 118 10.05 1.33 -9.74
C ARG A 118 9.60 2.23 -10.87
N VAL A 119 8.36 2.11 -11.28
CA VAL A 119 7.72 2.99 -12.25
C VAL A 119 6.54 3.71 -11.59
N THR A 120 6.48 5.02 -11.75
CA THR A 120 5.29 5.80 -11.48
C THR A 120 4.58 6.12 -12.78
N MET A 121 3.26 6.12 -12.76
CA MET A 121 2.44 6.41 -13.91
C MET A 121 1.40 7.48 -13.58
N THR A 122 1.21 8.42 -14.49
CA THR A 122 0.04 9.28 -14.57
C THR A 122 -0.70 8.96 -15.85
N CYS A 123 -1.99 8.72 -15.76
CA CYS A 123 -2.81 8.45 -16.94
C CYS A 123 -4.12 9.21 -16.87
N SER A 124 -4.71 9.48 -18.03
CA SER A 124 -6.02 10.10 -18.12
C SER A 124 -6.89 9.48 -19.22
N ALA A 125 -8.20 9.58 -19.03
CA ALA A 125 -9.21 9.28 -20.01
C ALA A 125 -10.22 10.44 -20.01
N ASN A 126 -10.34 11.15 -21.10
CA ASN A 126 -11.02 12.44 -21.19
C ASN A 126 -10.51 13.38 -20.06
N THR A 127 -11.36 13.78 -19.13
CA THR A 127 -11.03 14.70 -18.03
C THR A 127 -10.65 13.99 -16.73
N GLU A 128 -10.75 12.66 -16.66
CA GLU A 128 -10.40 11.89 -15.47
C GLU A 128 -8.92 11.52 -15.48
N THR A 129 -8.21 11.79 -14.38
CA THR A 129 -6.79 11.47 -14.21
C THR A 129 -6.59 10.54 -13.02
N LYS A 130 -5.69 9.57 -13.17
CA LYS A 130 -5.25 8.63 -12.13
C LYS A 130 -3.74 8.50 -12.12
N THR A 131 -3.21 8.11 -10.95
CA THR A 131 -1.80 7.78 -10.76
C THR A 131 -1.66 6.37 -10.25
N ALA A 132 -0.56 5.71 -10.60
CA ALA A 132 -0.20 4.39 -10.10
C ALA A 132 1.31 4.29 -9.89
N THR A 133 1.72 3.37 -9.05
CA THR A 133 3.13 3.04 -8.83
C THR A 133 3.27 1.53 -8.88
N SER A 134 4.26 1.03 -9.63
CA SER A 134 4.55 -0.41 -9.72
C SER A 134 5.18 -0.92 -8.41
N ALA A 135 5.21 -2.24 -8.24
CA ALA A 135 6.13 -2.85 -7.30
C ALA A 135 7.58 -2.50 -7.67
N SER A 136 8.49 -2.45 -6.69
CA SER A 136 9.92 -2.25 -6.98
C SER A 136 10.57 -3.54 -7.46
N ARG A 137 11.65 -3.40 -8.23
CA ARG A 137 12.49 -4.48 -8.76
C ARG A 137 13.95 -4.13 -8.56
N THR A 138 14.73 -5.11 -8.13
CA THR A 138 16.19 -4.97 -7.97
C THR A 138 16.93 -5.65 -9.12
N TYR A 139 17.98 -4.97 -9.63
CA TYR A 139 18.95 -5.50 -10.59
C TYR A 139 20.27 -5.79 -9.92
#